data_91083242c13b637e372c54f37d431a41
#
_entry.id   91083242c13b637e372c54f37d431a41
#
_cell.length_a   1.000
_cell.length_b   1.000
_cell.length_c   1.000
_cell.angle_alpha   90.00
_cell.angle_beta   90.00
_cell.angle_gamma   90.00
#
_symmetry.space_group_name_H-M   'P 1'
#
loop_
_entity.id
_entity.type
_entity.pdbx_description
1 polymer ?
#
loop_
_entity_poly.entity_id
_entity_poly.type
_entity_poly.pdbx_seq_one_letter_code
_entity_poly.pdbx_strand_id
1 'polypeptide(L)'
;YKGKELGEIWGYETDGYYTVDDFVDTSSWKLKDGVPSIDGYNPRPGDVKFKNLMDDERGTNMISSGNNTLNNPGDRKVIGNETPRYLYGINLGLNYKGFDLSAFLQGTGKRDKWIANTLTFHYILTLSLFLYIKVWVITGNR
;
A
#
# COMPACT_ATOMS: atom_id res chain seq x y z
N TYR A 1 -3.60 5.92 -15.38
CA TYR A 1 -2.86 5.90 -16.65
C TYR A 1 -3.59 5.00 -17.66
N LYS A 2 -3.52 5.36 -18.96
CA LYS A 2 -4.12 4.55 -20.02
C LYS A 2 -3.44 3.17 -20.07
N GLY A 3 -4.23 2.10 -19.95
CA GLY A 3 -3.76 0.72 -19.95
C GLY A 3 -3.43 0.12 -18.58
N LYS A 4 -3.55 0.89 -17.48
CA LYS A 4 -3.41 0.38 -16.11
C LYS A 4 -4.77 0.04 -15.51
N GLU A 5 -4.80 -0.90 -14.58
CA GLU A 5 -6.01 -1.22 -13.85
C GLU A 5 -6.40 -0.10 -12.87
N LEU A 6 -7.71 0.02 -12.63
CA LEU A 6 -8.21 0.99 -11.66
C LEU A 6 -7.74 0.63 -10.24
N GLY A 7 -7.19 1.62 -9.55
CA GLY A 7 -6.75 1.47 -8.16
C GLY A 7 -5.34 0.94 -7.99
N GLU A 8 -4.58 0.64 -9.06
CA GLU A 8 -3.18 0.27 -8.92
C GLU A 8 -2.34 1.36 -8.28
N ILE A 9 -1.56 0.98 -7.29
CA ILE A 9 -0.56 1.82 -6.64
C ILE A 9 0.81 1.46 -7.20
N TRP A 10 1.46 2.42 -7.84
CA TRP A 10 2.79 2.25 -8.42
C TRP A 10 3.83 2.93 -7.54
N GLY A 11 4.91 2.25 -7.27
CA GLY A 11 6.01 2.76 -6.45
C GLY A 11 7.31 2.01 -6.70
N TYR A 12 8.39 2.52 -6.08
CA TYR A 12 9.69 1.88 -6.11
C TYR A 12 9.73 0.71 -5.11
N GLU A 13 10.46 -0.34 -5.48
CA GLU A 13 10.76 -1.44 -4.56
C GLU A 13 11.97 -1.09 -3.71
N THR A 14 11.85 -1.24 -2.40
CA THR A 14 12.98 -1.03 -1.49
C THR A 14 13.99 -2.17 -1.56
N ASP A 15 15.27 -1.83 -1.50
CA ASP A 15 16.41 -2.76 -1.42
C ASP A 15 17.13 -2.65 -0.06
N GLY A 16 16.44 -2.18 0.95
CA GLY A 16 17.00 -1.94 2.28
C GLY A 16 17.44 -0.49 2.47
N TYR A 17 18.53 -0.31 3.18
CA TYR A 17 19.09 1.00 3.50
C TYR A 17 20.51 1.12 2.95
N TYR A 18 20.92 2.35 2.62
CA TYR A 18 22.33 2.60 2.34
C TYR A 18 23.16 2.37 3.60
N THR A 19 24.22 1.58 3.44
CA THR A 19 25.21 1.31 4.49
C THR A 19 26.46 2.15 4.25
N VAL A 20 27.33 2.27 5.24
CA VAL A 20 28.64 2.94 5.07
C VAL A 20 29.47 2.28 3.97
N ASP A 21 29.29 0.96 3.77
CA ASP A 21 30.00 0.19 2.74
C ASP A 21 29.57 0.51 1.31
N ASP A 22 28.42 1.14 1.11
CA ASP A 22 27.96 1.58 -0.21
C ASP A 22 28.68 2.84 -0.72
N PHE A 23 29.47 3.50 0.14
CA PHE A 23 30.20 4.72 -0.17
C PHE A 23 31.69 4.51 -0.37
N VAL A 24 32.31 5.37 -1.18
CA VAL A 24 33.75 5.35 -1.42
C VAL A 24 34.50 5.82 -0.20
N ASP A 25 34.00 6.89 0.44
CA ASP A 25 34.58 7.48 1.65
C ASP A 25 33.49 8.14 2.52
N THR A 26 33.80 8.30 3.78
CA THR A 26 32.90 8.90 4.79
C THR A 26 32.94 10.43 4.83
N SER A 27 33.82 11.06 4.07
CA SER A 27 33.95 12.53 4.04
C SER A 27 33.07 13.15 2.96
N SER A 28 33.05 12.58 1.77
CA SER A 28 32.26 13.06 0.62
C SER A 28 30.91 12.38 0.48
N TRP A 29 30.74 11.20 1.07
CA TRP A 29 29.57 10.34 0.88
C TRP A 29 29.26 10.05 -0.58
N LYS A 30 30.31 9.92 -1.39
CA LYS A 30 30.18 9.55 -2.78
C LYS A 30 29.88 8.05 -2.86
N LEU A 31 28.81 7.69 -3.57
CA LEU A 31 28.46 6.29 -3.81
C LEU A 31 29.54 5.57 -4.61
N LYS A 32 29.72 4.30 -4.34
CA LYS A 32 30.52 3.39 -5.15
C LYS A 32 29.85 3.17 -6.50
N ASP A 33 30.66 2.87 -7.50
CA ASP A 33 30.15 2.47 -8.80
C ASP A 33 29.28 1.21 -8.67
N GLY A 34 28.12 1.24 -9.31
CA GLY A 34 27.20 0.11 -9.27
C GLY A 34 26.13 0.19 -8.16
N VAL A 35 26.20 1.15 -7.26
CA VAL A 35 25.16 1.33 -6.23
C VAL A 35 24.02 2.17 -6.80
N PRO A 36 22.75 1.68 -6.81
CA PRO A 36 21.62 2.40 -7.34
C PRO A 36 21.34 3.71 -6.58
N SER A 37 21.06 4.79 -7.32
CA SER A 37 20.66 6.07 -6.75
C SER A 37 19.65 6.80 -7.62
N ILE A 38 18.89 7.72 -7.02
CA ILE A 38 17.98 8.62 -7.76
C ILE A 38 18.78 9.83 -8.24
N ASP A 39 18.54 10.25 -9.49
CA ASP A 39 19.21 11.40 -10.08
C ASP A 39 18.99 12.67 -9.23
N GLY A 40 20.08 13.38 -8.97
CA GLY A 40 20.07 14.59 -8.14
C GLY A 40 19.89 14.37 -6.64
N TYR A 41 19.82 13.12 -6.17
CA TYR A 41 19.76 12.79 -4.76
C TYR A 41 21.11 12.32 -4.24
N ASN A 42 21.59 12.90 -3.16
CA ASN A 42 22.81 12.50 -2.48
C ASN A 42 22.45 11.73 -1.20
N PRO A 43 22.36 10.40 -1.26
CA PRO A 43 21.97 9.58 -0.12
C PRO A 43 23.04 9.62 0.99
N ARG A 44 22.58 9.28 2.19
CA ARG A 44 23.41 9.09 3.37
C ARG A 44 23.23 7.68 3.92
N PRO A 45 24.15 7.16 4.71
CA PRO A 45 23.95 5.91 5.44
C PRO A 45 22.68 6.00 6.31
N GLY A 46 21.79 5.01 6.17
CA GLY A 46 20.49 4.98 6.82
C GLY A 46 19.32 5.45 5.94
N ASP A 47 19.58 6.07 4.80
CA ASP A 47 18.51 6.39 3.83
C ASP A 47 18.02 5.14 3.12
N VAL A 48 16.79 5.15 2.64
CA VAL A 48 16.17 4.03 1.92
C VAL A 48 16.80 3.87 0.54
N LYS A 49 17.28 2.66 0.26
CA LYS A 49 17.79 2.25 -1.05
C LYS A 49 16.68 1.58 -1.85
N PHE A 50 16.57 1.89 -3.12
CA PHE A 50 15.61 1.31 -4.04
C PHE A 50 16.30 0.44 -5.08
N LYS A 51 15.56 -0.55 -5.60
CA LYS A 51 16.04 -1.41 -6.67
C LYS A 51 15.96 -0.72 -8.02
N ASN A 52 16.99 -0.85 -8.82
CA ASN A 52 16.94 -0.57 -10.24
C ASN A 52 16.30 -1.79 -10.92
N LEU A 53 15.11 -1.61 -11.51
CA LEU A 53 14.33 -2.67 -12.14
C LEU A 53 14.43 -2.64 -13.66
N MET A 54 14.82 -1.51 -14.25
CA MET A 54 14.98 -1.35 -15.67
C MET A 54 16.41 -0.90 -16.00
N ASP A 55 17.11 -1.69 -16.82
CA ASP A 55 18.32 -1.24 -17.49
C ASP A 55 17.92 -0.19 -18.55
N ASP A 56 17.92 1.07 -18.14
CA ASP A 56 17.74 2.14 -19.11
C ASP A 56 19.07 2.44 -19.82
N GLU A 57 18.97 3.12 -20.98
CA GLU A 57 20.13 3.47 -21.82
C GLU A 57 21.18 4.35 -21.10
N ARG A 58 20.92 4.78 -19.90
CA ARG A 58 21.84 5.61 -19.11
C ARG A 58 22.96 4.80 -18.49
N GLY A 59 22.90 3.45 -18.58
CA GLY A 59 23.99 2.52 -18.28
C GLY A 59 24.59 2.60 -16.88
N THR A 60 23.99 3.41 -16.04
CA THR A 60 24.38 3.64 -14.66
C THR A 60 23.22 3.23 -13.80
N ASN A 61 23.43 2.58 -12.69
CA ASN A 61 22.43 2.18 -11.72
C ASN A 61 21.55 3.34 -11.22
N MET A 62 21.07 4.18 -12.13
CA MET A 62 20.23 5.33 -11.87
C MET A 62 18.78 4.92 -11.85
N ILE A 63 18.12 5.20 -10.76
CA ILE A 63 16.70 4.93 -10.59
C ILE A 63 15.89 5.98 -11.33
N SER A 64 15.13 5.53 -12.32
CA SER A 64 14.33 6.37 -13.20
C SER A 64 12.84 6.32 -12.82
N SER A 65 12.16 7.46 -12.92
CA SER A 65 10.70 7.50 -12.81
C SER A 65 9.98 7.15 -14.11
N GLY A 66 10.75 6.94 -15.21
CA GLY A 66 10.19 6.73 -16.52
C GLY A 66 9.33 7.90 -17.02
N ASN A 67 8.47 7.63 -17.98
CA ASN A 67 7.53 8.63 -18.53
C ASN A 67 6.07 8.39 -18.13
N ASN A 68 5.84 7.57 -17.13
CA ASN A 68 4.49 7.23 -16.64
C ASN A 68 3.60 6.47 -17.63
N THR A 69 4.17 5.79 -18.60
CA THR A 69 3.43 4.92 -19.51
C THR A 69 3.63 3.45 -19.15
N LEU A 70 2.77 2.57 -19.67
CA LEU A 70 2.92 1.12 -19.51
C LEU A 70 4.22 0.59 -20.11
N ASN A 71 4.64 1.19 -21.22
CA ASN A 71 5.85 0.77 -21.94
C ASN A 71 7.14 1.31 -21.30
N ASN A 72 7.02 2.36 -20.48
CA ASN A 72 8.15 2.93 -19.77
C ASN A 72 7.69 3.42 -18.37
N PRO A 73 7.45 2.50 -17.43
CA PRO A 73 7.11 2.83 -16.06
C PRO A 73 8.32 3.32 -15.25
N GLY A 74 9.53 3.25 -15.81
CA GLY A 74 10.77 3.39 -15.06
C GLY A 74 10.97 2.23 -14.08
N ASP A 75 11.69 2.46 -13.01
CA ASP A 75 11.95 1.47 -11.96
C ASP A 75 10.78 1.28 -10.99
N ARG A 76 9.57 1.70 -11.39
CA ARG A 76 8.35 1.52 -10.62
C ARG A 76 7.61 0.26 -11.01
N LYS A 77 7.05 -0.42 -10.03
CA LYS A 77 6.15 -1.56 -10.21
C LYS A 77 4.86 -1.38 -9.42
N VAL A 78 3.88 -2.22 -9.66
CA VAL A 78 2.66 -2.28 -8.85
C VAL A 78 3.01 -2.79 -7.46
N ILE A 79 2.85 -1.95 -6.45
CA ILE A 79 3.11 -2.25 -5.03
C ILE A 79 1.84 -2.47 -4.23
N GLY A 80 0.68 -2.13 -4.77
CA GLY A 80 -0.61 -2.33 -4.14
C GLY A 80 -1.79 -2.03 -5.04
N ASN A 81 -3.01 -2.19 -4.52
CA ASN A 81 -4.23 -1.84 -5.20
C ASN A 81 -5.28 -1.31 -4.21
N GLU A 82 -5.82 -0.12 -4.47
CA GLU A 82 -6.85 0.50 -3.63
C GLU A 82 -8.23 -0.14 -3.80
N THR A 83 -8.45 -0.87 -4.89
CA THR A 83 -9.72 -1.55 -5.14
C THR A 83 -9.81 -2.80 -4.27
N PRO A 84 -10.85 -2.93 -3.43
CA PRO A 84 -11.03 -4.13 -2.62
C PRO A 84 -11.20 -5.37 -3.52
N ARG A 85 -10.42 -6.42 -3.28
CA ARG A 85 -10.56 -7.68 -4.04
C ARG A 85 -11.71 -8.53 -3.53
N TYR A 86 -12.04 -8.41 -2.24
CA TYR A 86 -13.07 -9.21 -1.61
C TYR A 86 -13.99 -8.29 -0.81
N LEU A 87 -15.29 -8.40 -1.10
CA LEU A 87 -16.35 -7.82 -0.29
C LEU A 87 -17.16 -8.97 0.28
N TYR A 88 -17.39 -8.98 1.56
CA TYR A 88 -18.20 -10.02 2.20
C TYR A 88 -19.21 -9.41 3.17
N GLY A 89 -20.36 -10.06 3.27
CA GLY A 89 -21.40 -9.72 4.21
C GLY A 89 -22.01 -10.99 4.76
N ILE A 90 -22.26 -11.02 6.06
CA ILE A 90 -22.91 -12.12 6.77
C ILE A 90 -24.13 -11.56 7.49
N ASN A 91 -25.30 -12.12 7.17
CA ASN A 91 -26.55 -11.83 7.88
C ASN A 91 -26.86 -13.00 8.82
N LEU A 92 -27.03 -12.70 10.09
CA LEU A 92 -27.46 -13.64 11.10
C LEU A 92 -28.84 -13.21 11.62
N GLY A 93 -29.79 -14.11 11.61
CA GLY A 93 -31.14 -13.90 12.16
C GLY A 93 -31.47 -15.01 13.15
N LEU A 94 -32.01 -14.64 14.30
CA LEU A 94 -32.49 -15.56 15.30
C LEU A 94 -33.87 -15.06 15.79
N ASN A 95 -34.85 -15.96 15.73
CA ASN A 95 -36.19 -15.72 16.28
C ASN A 95 -36.49 -16.80 17.34
N TYR A 96 -36.82 -16.39 18.53
CA TYR A 96 -37.14 -17.31 19.61
C TYR A 96 -38.18 -16.70 20.57
N LYS A 97 -39.32 -17.32 20.71
CA LYS A 97 -40.38 -16.97 21.70
C LYS A 97 -40.72 -15.48 21.75
N GLY A 98 -40.86 -14.81 20.61
CA GLY A 98 -41.18 -13.37 20.52
C GLY A 98 -39.97 -12.45 20.68
N PHE A 99 -38.78 -12.99 20.72
CA PHE A 99 -37.52 -12.26 20.66
C PHE A 99 -36.87 -12.41 19.28
N ASP A 100 -36.61 -11.30 18.62
CA ASP A 100 -35.95 -11.24 17.31
C ASP A 100 -34.57 -10.58 17.47
N LEU A 101 -33.53 -11.31 17.04
CA LEU A 101 -32.18 -10.81 16.95
C LEU A 101 -31.73 -10.81 15.49
N SER A 102 -31.26 -9.66 15.00
CA SER A 102 -30.66 -9.55 13.68
C SER A 102 -29.28 -8.92 13.80
N ALA A 103 -28.29 -9.57 13.24
CA ALA A 103 -26.92 -9.06 13.16
C ALA A 103 -26.43 -9.09 11.72
N PHE A 104 -25.84 -7.99 11.28
CA PHE A 104 -25.21 -7.84 9.99
C PHE A 104 -23.73 -7.50 10.14
N LEU A 105 -22.86 -8.33 9.58
CA LEU A 105 -21.42 -8.11 9.52
C LEU A 105 -21.02 -7.86 8.08
N GLN A 106 -20.30 -6.79 7.84
CA GLN A 106 -19.73 -6.48 6.51
C GLN A 106 -18.25 -6.18 6.64
N GLY A 107 -17.48 -6.66 5.67
CA GLY A 107 -16.05 -6.39 5.65
C GLY A 107 -15.48 -6.37 4.24
N THR A 108 -14.29 -5.80 4.12
CA THR A 108 -13.51 -5.76 2.90
C THR A 108 -12.18 -6.48 3.13
N GLY A 109 -11.78 -7.31 2.18
CA GLY A 109 -10.48 -7.99 2.23
C GLY A 109 -9.57 -7.58 1.08
N LYS A 110 -8.27 -7.61 1.34
CA LYS A 110 -7.19 -7.29 0.42
C LYS A 110 -7.39 -5.95 -0.30
N ARG A 111 -7.23 -4.89 0.45
CA ARG A 111 -7.23 -3.52 -0.03
C ARG A 111 -6.00 -2.81 0.52
N ASP A 112 -5.23 -2.22 -0.36
CA ASP A 112 -4.12 -1.34 0.01
C ASP A 112 -4.60 0.11 -0.03
N LYS A 113 -3.99 0.97 0.77
CA LYS A 113 -4.32 2.39 0.76
C LYS A 113 -3.04 3.21 0.81
N TRP A 114 -2.92 4.13 -0.12
CA TRP A 114 -1.86 5.12 -0.09
C TRP A 114 -2.12 6.14 1.03
N ILE A 115 -1.17 6.29 1.95
CA ILE A 115 -1.28 7.21 3.05
C ILE A 115 -0.67 8.55 2.62
N ALA A 116 -1.52 9.52 2.36
CA ALA A 116 -1.10 10.85 1.89
C ALA A 116 -0.92 11.89 3.01
N ASN A 117 -1.43 11.64 4.22
CA ASN A 117 -1.47 12.63 5.31
C ASN A 117 -1.11 12.05 6.67
N THR A 118 -0.46 12.86 7.49
CA THR A 118 0.02 12.53 8.85
C THR A 118 -1.10 12.13 9.82
N LEU A 119 -2.33 12.56 9.59
CA LEU A 119 -3.50 12.24 10.43
C LEU A 119 -4.03 10.81 10.24
N THR A 120 -3.54 10.10 9.24
CA THR A 120 -4.09 8.77 8.88
C THR A 120 -3.52 7.64 9.75
N PHE A 121 -2.47 7.89 10.52
CA PHE A 121 -1.85 6.87 11.38
C PHE A 121 -2.81 6.24 12.40
N HIS A 122 -3.84 6.96 12.82
CA HIS A 122 -4.81 6.46 13.79
C HIS A 122 -5.86 5.50 13.22
N TYR A 123 -6.08 5.51 11.89
CA TYR A 123 -7.13 4.75 11.23
C TYR A 123 -6.67 3.44 10.57
N ILE A 124 -5.36 3.18 10.51
CA ILE A 124 -4.81 1.99 9.81
C ILE A 124 -5.12 0.69 10.58
N LEU A 125 -5.33 0.78 11.88
CA LEU A 125 -5.66 -0.37 12.74
C LEU A 125 -7.15 -0.67 12.83
N THR A 126 -8.01 0.17 12.29
CA THR A 126 -9.44 -0.15 12.24
C THR A 126 -9.71 -1.04 11.02
N LEU A 127 -9.64 -2.34 11.26
CA LEU A 127 -10.35 -3.31 10.46
C LEU A 127 -11.76 -2.75 10.25
N SER A 128 -12.14 -2.43 9.02
CA SER A 128 -13.50 -1.91 8.73
C SER A 128 -14.50 -3.05 8.89
N LEU A 129 -14.69 -3.46 10.12
CA LEU A 129 -15.74 -4.37 10.53
C LEU A 129 -16.93 -3.52 11.00
N PHE A 130 -17.92 -3.34 10.15
CA PHE A 130 -19.19 -2.76 10.55
C PHE A 130 -20.07 -3.86 11.10
N LEU A 131 -20.27 -3.86 12.41
CA LEU A 131 -21.24 -4.71 13.08
C LEU A 131 -22.53 -3.89 13.32
N TYR A 132 -23.61 -4.23 12.65
CA TYR A 132 -24.93 -3.69 12.92
C TYR A 132 -25.77 -4.76 13.63
N ILE A 133 -26.16 -4.48 14.87
CA ILE A 133 -27.02 -5.37 15.66
C ILE A 133 -28.36 -4.66 15.87
N LYS A 134 -29.43 -5.25 15.41
CA LYS A 134 -30.80 -4.79 15.65
C LYS A 134 -31.53 -5.83 16.48
N VAL A 135 -31.97 -5.42 17.66
CA VAL A 135 -32.76 -6.26 18.56
C VAL A 135 -34.18 -5.72 18.58
N TRP A 136 -35.17 -6.55 18.29
CA TRP A 136 -36.57 -6.23 18.44
C TRP A 136 -37.18 -7.16 19.48
N VAL A 137 -37.85 -6.58 20.48
CA VAL A 137 -38.67 -7.31 21.43
C VAL A 137 -40.12 -7.06 21.08
N ILE A 138 -40.80 -8.06 20.58
CA ILE A 138 -42.24 -8.01 20.33
C ILE A 138 -42.94 -8.32 21.67
N THR A 139 -43.32 -7.28 22.39
CA THR A 139 -44.22 -7.43 23.55
C THR A 139 -45.62 -7.64 23.00
N GLY A 140 -46.04 -8.89 22.93
CA GLY A 140 -47.43 -9.21 22.65
C GLY A 140 -48.32 -8.73 23.78
N ASN A 141 -49.13 -7.69 23.57
CA ASN A 141 -50.27 -7.44 24.42
C ASN A 141 -51.30 -8.56 24.18
N ARG A 142 -51.58 -9.30 25.22
CA ARG A 142 -52.75 -10.17 25.33
C ARG A 142 -53.96 -9.32 25.72
#